data_c21eeb5ee5ff18362b795213bf0cddf9
#
_entry.id   c21eeb5ee5ff18362b795213bf0cddf9
#
_cell.length_a   1.000
_cell.length_b   1.000
_cell.length_c   1.000
_cell.angle_alpha   90.00
_cell.angle_beta   90.00
_cell.angle_gamma   90.00
#
_symmetry.space_group_name_H-M   'P 1'
#
loop_
_entity.id
_entity.type
_entity.pdbx_description
1 polymer ?
#
loop_
_entity_poly.entity_id
_entity_poly.type
_entity_poly.pdbx_seq_one_letter_code
_entity_poly.pdbx_strand_id
1 'polypeptide(L)'
;AIANQVAVTNDVSATAGVTYAGMNNAHAKFGDRSSDIVANVMTGAVYHKLIGQNLTNTSQLFQAGNVRVIDILGKAVVVTDAPALYVAGTPNKEYVLGLAAGAAIVHDAGELISNIDTVNGKERIETTMQVDYSFGLGLKGYTWDEVNGGKSPSNAAIGTGSNWDKVASDIKHTAGVVLIGDAAK
;
A
#
# COMPACT_ATOMS: atom_id res chain seq x y z
N ALA A 1 -1.60 8.70 1.76
CA ALA A 1 -0.46 9.29 2.47
C ALA A 1 0.81 9.27 1.61
N ILE A 2 1.51 8.13 1.43
CA ILE A 2 2.82 8.08 0.76
C ILE A 2 2.76 8.67 -0.65
N ALA A 3 1.80 8.30 -1.49
CA ALA A 3 1.66 8.79 -2.86
C ALA A 3 1.39 10.30 -2.97
N ASN A 4 0.92 10.95 -1.91
CA ASN A 4 0.74 12.39 -1.85
C ASN A 4 2.04 13.16 -1.54
N GLN A 5 3.10 12.45 -1.14
CA GLN A 5 4.41 13.04 -0.85
C GLN A 5 5.31 12.94 -2.09
N VAL A 6 5.40 14.01 -2.86
CA VAL A 6 6.20 14.06 -4.12
C VAL A 6 7.65 13.64 -3.89
N ALA A 7 8.20 13.97 -2.72
CA ALA A 7 9.59 13.65 -2.39
C ALA A 7 9.90 12.14 -2.32
N VAL A 8 8.92 11.30 -2.00
CA VAL A 8 9.06 9.83 -1.95
C VAL A 8 8.31 9.12 -3.09
N THR A 9 7.69 9.86 -3.99
CA THR A 9 6.95 9.32 -5.13
C THR A 9 7.78 9.42 -6.40
N ASN A 10 7.92 8.31 -7.13
CA ASN A 10 8.48 8.26 -8.47
C ASN A 10 7.33 8.00 -9.46
N ASP A 11 6.73 9.05 -10.01
CA ASP A 11 5.65 8.93 -10.99
C ASP A 11 6.24 8.96 -12.40
N VAL A 12 6.23 7.82 -13.06
CA VAL A 12 6.66 7.64 -14.46
C VAL A 12 5.47 7.33 -15.38
N SER A 13 4.24 7.38 -14.88
CA SER A 13 3.04 6.96 -15.61
C SER A 13 2.80 7.73 -16.92
N ALA A 14 3.31 8.95 -17.04
CA ALA A 14 3.21 9.71 -18.29
C ALA A 14 4.05 9.10 -19.43
N THR A 15 5.17 8.43 -19.13
CA THR A 15 6.15 7.98 -20.12
C THR A 15 6.39 6.47 -20.12
N ALA A 16 6.25 5.80 -19.00
CA ALA A 16 6.62 4.40 -18.82
C ALA A 16 5.67 3.63 -17.89
N GLY A 17 5.70 2.31 -18.02
CA GLY A 17 5.13 1.38 -17.05
C GLY A 17 6.05 1.16 -15.85
N VAL A 18 5.68 0.18 -15.03
CA VAL A 18 6.51 -0.26 -13.90
C VAL A 18 7.72 -1.03 -14.42
N THR A 19 8.92 -0.62 -14.00
CA THR A 19 10.19 -1.27 -14.36
C THR A 19 11.10 -1.41 -13.14
N TYR A 20 12.10 -2.31 -13.22
CA TYR A 20 13.13 -2.44 -12.18
C TYR A 20 13.92 -1.13 -11.97
N ALA A 21 14.24 -0.42 -13.05
CA ALA A 21 14.89 0.87 -12.96
C ALA A 21 14.01 1.91 -12.25
N GLY A 22 12.71 1.92 -12.54
CA GLY A 22 11.73 2.77 -11.86
C GLY A 22 11.65 2.48 -10.35
N MET A 23 11.68 1.19 -9.98
CA MET A 23 11.69 0.76 -8.56
C MET A 23 12.99 1.19 -7.86
N ASN A 24 14.13 0.99 -8.51
CA ASN A 24 15.42 1.43 -7.97
C ASN A 24 15.44 2.96 -7.75
N ASN A 25 14.92 3.73 -8.71
CA ASN A 25 14.82 5.18 -8.59
C ASN A 25 13.86 5.62 -7.47
N ALA A 26 12.78 4.86 -7.21
CA ALA A 26 11.92 5.11 -6.06
C ALA A 26 12.66 4.85 -4.74
N HIS A 27 13.38 3.72 -4.63
CA HIS A 27 14.18 3.40 -3.45
C HIS A 27 15.29 4.43 -3.21
N ALA A 28 15.92 4.95 -4.29
CA ALA A 28 16.97 5.96 -4.20
C ALA A 28 16.49 7.27 -3.55
N LYS A 29 15.17 7.54 -3.52
CA LYS A 29 14.61 8.70 -2.80
C LYS A 29 14.81 8.64 -1.27
N PHE A 30 15.02 7.45 -0.71
CA PHE A 30 15.41 7.28 0.69
C PHE A 30 16.92 7.44 0.90
N GLY A 31 17.72 7.58 -0.17
CA GLY A 31 19.16 7.80 -0.10
C GLY A 31 19.88 6.74 0.72
N ASP A 32 20.64 7.18 1.73
CA ASP A 32 21.41 6.34 2.65
C ASP A 32 20.52 5.36 3.48
N ARG A 33 19.22 5.65 3.64
CA ARG A 33 18.28 4.78 4.34
C ARG A 33 17.44 3.88 3.41
N SER A 34 17.84 3.73 2.17
CA SER A 34 17.17 2.80 1.24
C SER A 34 17.20 1.33 1.71
N SER A 35 18.17 0.97 2.58
CA SER A 35 18.24 -0.32 3.26
C SER A 35 17.09 -0.56 4.25
N ASP A 36 16.47 0.49 4.77
CA ASP A 36 15.33 0.39 5.70
C ASP A 36 14.03 -0.08 5.02
N ILE A 37 13.98 -0.02 3.69
CA ILE A 37 12.89 -0.59 2.91
C ILE A 37 13.02 -2.11 2.95
N VAL A 38 12.05 -2.80 3.51
CA VAL A 38 12.08 -4.24 3.73
C VAL A 38 11.19 -5.02 2.78
N ALA A 39 10.15 -4.39 2.22
CA ALA A 39 9.19 -5.08 1.35
C ALA A 39 8.70 -4.19 0.21
N ASN A 40 8.46 -4.82 -0.95
CA ASN A 40 7.77 -4.22 -2.07
C ASN A 40 6.36 -4.84 -2.18
N VAL A 41 5.33 -4.02 -2.19
CA VAL A 41 3.93 -4.44 -2.35
C VAL A 41 3.46 -4.06 -3.74
N MET A 42 2.94 -5.02 -4.50
CA MET A 42 2.51 -4.83 -5.88
C MET A 42 1.37 -5.77 -6.26
N THR A 43 0.70 -5.48 -7.38
CA THR A 43 -0.32 -6.38 -7.94
C THR A 43 0.32 -7.57 -8.66
N GLY A 44 -0.46 -8.65 -8.86
CA GLY A 44 -0.04 -9.80 -9.65
C GLY A 44 0.32 -9.42 -11.09
N ALA A 45 -0.40 -8.48 -11.69
CA ALA A 45 -0.12 -7.97 -13.03
C ALA A 45 1.26 -7.32 -13.12
N VAL A 46 1.59 -6.43 -12.18
CA VAL A 46 2.91 -5.78 -12.10
C VAL A 46 4.02 -6.81 -11.87
N TYR A 47 3.79 -7.76 -10.97
CA TYR A 47 4.77 -8.82 -10.69
C TYR A 47 5.12 -9.61 -11.95
N HIS A 48 4.12 -10.03 -12.74
CA HIS A 48 4.35 -10.74 -13.99
C HIS A 48 4.99 -9.88 -15.08
N LYS A 49 4.68 -8.57 -15.15
CA LYS A 49 5.38 -7.63 -16.03
C LYS A 49 6.88 -7.55 -15.72
N LEU A 50 7.23 -7.46 -14.44
CA LEU A 50 8.64 -7.42 -14.01
C LEU A 50 9.36 -8.74 -14.33
N ILE A 51 8.73 -9.90 -14.12
CA ILE A 51 9.30 -11.19 -14.54
C ILE A 51 9.52 -11.19 -16.07
N GLY A 52 8.55 -10.74 -16.85
CA GLY A 52 8.64 -10.66 -18.30
C GLY A 52 9.83 -9.79 -18.77
N GLN A 53 10.06 -8.65 -18.12
CA GLN A 53 11.23 -7.79 -18.39
C GLN A 53 12.55 -8.52 -18.11
N ASN A 54 12.63 -9.31 -17.05
CA ASN A 54 13.81 -10.10 -16.74
C ASN A 54 14.03 -11.22 -17.76
N LEU A 55 13.00 -11.91 -18.18
CA LEU A 55 13.10 -12.97 -19.20
C LEU A 55 13.65 -12.45 -20.52
N THR A 56 13.37 -11.20 -20.86
CA THR A 56 13.87 -10.55 -22.07
C THR A 56 15.34 -10.12 -21.95
N ASN A 57 15.82 -9.88 -20.74
CA ASN A 57 17.18 -9.37 -20.48
C ASN A 57 18.19 -10.43 -20.08
N THR A 58 17.83 -11.72 -20.00
CA THR A 58 18.74 -12.70 -19.43
C THR A 58 19.03 -13.92 -20.27
N SER A 59 20.30 -14.07 -20.55
CA SER A 59 21.00 -15.34 -20.69
C SER A 59 21.39 -16.00 -19.35
N GLN A 60 21.00 -15.46 -18.20
CA GLN A 60 21.48 -15.91 -16.88
C GLN A 60 20.40 -16.35 -15.85
N LEU A 61 19.12 -16.30 -16.16
CA LEU A 61 18.06 -16.73 -15.24
C LEU A 61 17.80 -18.23 -15.22
N PHE A 62 18.47 -19.01 -16.04
CA PHE A 62 18.37 -20.48 -16.07
C PHE A 62 19.63 -21.13 -15.48
N GLN A 63 19.94 -20.86 -14.23
CA GLN A 63 20.71 -21.79 -13.44
C GLN A 63 19.77 -22.63 -12.57
N ALA A 64 19.86 -23.94 -12.83
CA ALA A 64 19.09 -24.99 -12.22
C ALA A 64 18.80 -24.81 -10.72
N GLY A 65 17.56 -24.90 -10.36
CA GLY A 65 17.06 -24.90 -8.99
C GLY A 65 15.78 -24.08 -8.88
N ASN A 66 14.82 -24.54 -8.08
CA ASN A 66 13.57 -23.86 -7.78
C ASN A 66 13.80 -22.43 -7.23
N VAL A 67 14.17 -21.49 -8.08
CA VAL A 67 14.28 -20.08 -7.72
C VAL A 67 12.90 -19.46 -7.88
N ARG A 68 12.13 -19.46 -6.80
CA ARG A 68 11.11 -18.44 -6.62
C ARG A 68 11.85 -17.10 -6.56
N VAL A 69 11.60 -16.22 -7.52
CA VAL A 69 12.03 -14.82 -7.42
C VAL A 69 11.17 -14.17 -6.32
N ILE A 70 11.55 -14.42 -5.08
CA ILE A 70 10.91 -13.86 -3.88
C ILE A 70 11.57 -12.53 -3.52
N ASP A 71 12.68 -12.19 -4.21
CA ASP A 71 13.53 -11.08 -3.85
C ASP A 71 13.78 -10.18 -5.07
N ILE A 72 13.07 -9.07 -5.13
CA ILE A 72 13.32 -7.99 -6.09
C ILE A 72 14.14 -6.91 -5.40
N LEU A 73 15.33 -6.63 -5.89
CA LEU A 73 16.28 -5.66 -5.32
C LEU A 73 16.70 -5.97 -3.87
N GLY A 74 16.80 -7.26 -3.49
CA GLY A 74 17.13 -7.65 -2.12
C GLY A 74 16.00 -7.39 -1.12
N LYS A 75 14.75 -7.26 -1.57
CA LYS A 75 13.59 -6.94 -0.73
C LYS A 75 12.48 -7.97 -0.92
N ALA A 76 11.82 -8.34 0.15
CA ALA A 76 10.65 -9.22 0.08
C ALA A 76 9.57 -8.65 -0.83
N VAL A 77 8.93 -9.50 -1.62
CA VAL A 77 7.82 -9.09 -2.50
C VAL A 77 6.51 -9.63 -1.94
N VAL A 78 5.57 -8.73 -1.72
CA VAL A 78 4.20 -9.05 -1.34
C VAL A 78 3.30 -8.79 -2.54
N VAL A 79 2.72 -9.85 -3.08
CA VAL A 79 1.79 -9.77 -4.20
C VAL A 79 0.36 -9.76 -3.65
N THR A 80 -0.39 -8.73 -4.00
CA THR A 80 -1.80 -8.57 -3.59
C THR A 80 -2.57 -7.79 -4.64
N ASP A 81 -3.76 -8.26 -5.00
CA ASP A 81 -4.64 -7.59 -5.95
C ASP A 81 -5.57 -6.58 -5.26
N ALA A 82 -5.05 -5.87 -4.26
CA ALA A 82 -5.79 -4.81 -3.59
C ALA A 82 -6.19 -3.70 -4.58
N PRO A 83 -7.49 -3.32 -4.65
CA PRO A 83 -7.97 -2.32 -5.63
C PRO A 83 -7.27 -0.97 -5.53
N ALA A 84 -6.75 -0.62 -4.35
CA ALA A 84 -6.02 0.63 -4.12
C ALA A 84 -4.66 0.73 -4.85
N LEU A 85 -4.14 -0.40 -5.35
CA LEU A 85 -2.89 -0.44 -6.14
C LEU A 85 -3.11 -0.20 -7.63
N TYR A 86 -4.35 -0.03 -8.06
CA TYR A 86 -4.71 0.30 -9.44
C TYR A 86 -5.71 1.45 -9.47
N VAL A 87 -5.43 2.46 -10.26
CA VAL A 87 -6.32 3.61 -10.45
C VAL A 87 -6.62 3.76 -11.93
N ALA A 88 -7.89 3.58 -12.29
CA ALA A 88 -8.36 3.82 -13.65
C ALA A 88 -8.29 5.29 -14.00
N GLY A 89 -7.84 5.62 -15.19
CA GLY A 89 -7.70 7.00 -15.65
C GLY A 89 -7.08 7.06 -17.05
N THR A 90 -6.54 8.20 -17.42
CA THR A 90 -5.80 8.39 -18.67
C THR A 90 -4.45 9.05 -18.36
N PRO A 91 -3.36 8.28 -18.23
CA PRO A 91 -3.30 6.80 -18.30
C PRO A 91 -3.85 6.09 -17.05
N ASN A 92 -4.15 4.79 -17.18
CA ASN A 92 -4.37 3.92 -16.02
C ASN A 92 -3.08 3.79 -15.22
N LYS A 93 -3.16 3.89 -13.89
CA LYS A 93 -1.98 3.89 -13.02
C LYS A 93 -1.89 2.63 -12.19
N GLU A 94 -0.70 2.04 -12.15
CA GLU A 94 -0.33 0.95 -11.25
C GLU A 94 0.65 1.47 -10.19
N TYR A 95 0.45 1.06 -8.95
CA TYR A 95 1.25 1.49 -7.81
C TYR A 95 2.09 0.35 -7.27
N VAL A 96 3.36 0.61 -7.03
CA VAL A 96 4.26 -0.26 -6.27
C VAL A 96 4.72 0.50 -5.03
N LEU A 97 4.51 -0.11 -3.87
CA LEU A 97 4.90 0.47 -2.59
C LEU A 97 6.18 -0.19 -2.10
N GLY A 98 7.23 0.57 -1.87
CA GLY A 98 8.41 0.13 -1.12
C GLY A 98 8.24 0.53 0.34
N LEU A 99 7.99 -0.41 1.24
CA LEU A 99 7.64 -0.16 2.63
C LEU A 99 8.82 -0.38 3.57
N ALA A 100 9.03 0.56 4.47
CA ALA A 100 10.01 0.45 5.54
C ALA A 100 9.49 -0.42 6.69
N ALA A 101 10.39 -0.88 7.54
CA ALA A 101 10.02 -1.61 8.76
C ALA A 101 9.09 -0.76 9.65
N GLY A 102 7.97 -1.32 10.07
CA GLY A 102 6.96 -0.63 10.86
C GLY A 102 6.21 0.47 10.09
N ALA A 103 6.10 0.34 8.75
CA ALA A 103 5.44 1.32 7.88
C ALA A 103 4.00 1.61 8.27
N ALA A 104 3.26 0.58 8.68
CA ALA A 104 1.89 0.69 9.17
C ALA A 104 1.71 -0.21 10.39
N ILE A 105 0.92 0.24 11.33
CA ILE A 105 0.56 -0.50 12.54
C ILE A 105 -0.96 -0.50 12.63
N VAL A 106 -1.54 -1.68 12.79
CA VAL A 106 -2.95 -1.85 13.13
C VAL A 106 -3.00 -2.29 14.58
N HIS A 107 -3.73 -1.56 15.40
CA HIS A 107 -3.93 -1.84 16.81
C HIS A 107 -5.39 -2.13 17.07
N ASP A 108 -5.68 -3.26 17.68
CA ASP A 108 -7.02 -3.60 18.17
C ASP A 108 -7.25 -2.86 19.48
N ALA A 109 -8.33 -2.09 19.56
CA ALA A 109 -8.70 -1.39 20.77
C ALA A 109 -9.24 -2.33 21.86
N GLY A 110 -9.51 -3.59 21.53
CA GLY A 110 -9.99 -4.60 22.47
C GLY A 110 -11.45 -4.39 22.92
N GLU A 111 -12.16 -3.48 22.28
CA GLU A 111 -13.56 -3.22 22.57
C GLU A 111 -14.45 -4.00 21.61
N LEU A 112 -15.17 -4.97 22.15
CA LEU A 112 -16.24 -5.67 21.46
C LEU A 112 -17.54 -5.43 22.22
N ILE A 113 -18.43 -4.63 21.66
CA ILE A 113 -19.74 -4.35 22.22
C ILE A 113 -20.77 -5.10 21.40
N SER A 114 -21.59 -5.93 22.06
CA SER A 114 -22.68 -6.63 21.40
C SER A 114 -24.01 -6.29 22.07
N ASN A 115 -25.03 -6.07 21.28
CA ASN A 115 -26.38 -5.88 21.72
C ASN A 115 -27.33 -6.80 20.96
N ILE A 116 -28.25 -7.44 21.68
CA ILE A 116 -29.30 -8.26 21.11
C ILE A 116 -30.63 -7.64 21.54
N ASP A 117 -31.42 -7.19 20.60
CA ASP A 117 -32.73 -6.64 20.79
C ASP A 117 -33.80 -7.54 20.18
N THR A 118 -34.88 -7.73 20.90
CA THR A 118 -36.01 -8.59 20.49
C THR A 118 -37.27 -7.78 20.47
N VAL A 119 -37.89 -7.64 19.32
CA VAL A 119 -39.10 -6.87 19.10
C VAL A 119 -40.25 -7.80 18.68
N ASN A 120 -41.42 -7.59 19.25
CA ASN A 120 -42.64 -8.27 18.83
C ASN A 120 -43.14 -7.68 17.50
N GLY A 121 -42.86 -8.38 16.37
CA GLY A 121 -43.50 -8.10 15.10
C GLY A 121 -44.97 -8.52 15.09
N LYS A 122 -45.72 -8.10 14.05
CA LYS A 122 -47.17 -8.43 13.92
C LYS A 122 -47.41 -9.93 13.74
N GLU A 123 -46.50 -10.66 13.14
CA GLU A 123 -46.64 -12.07 12.78
C GLU A 123 -45.58 -12.98 13.42
N ARG A 124 -44.48 -12.40 13.89
CA ARG A 124 -43.30 -13.11 14.41
C ARG A 124 -42.52 -12.24 15.38
N ILE A 125 -41.72 -12.88 16.22
CA ILE A 125 -40.70 -12.21 17.02
C ILE A 125 -39.50 -11.94 16.12
N GLU A 126 -39.03 -10.69 16.09
CA GLU A 126 -37.86 -10.25 15.34
C GLU A 126 -36.73 -10.01 16.33
N THR A 127 -35.57 -10.63 16.05
CA THR A 127 -34.35 -10.46 16.86
C THR A 127 -33.28 -9.80 16.00
N THR A 128 -32.77 -8.67 16.49
CA THR A 128 -31.66 -7.95 15.85
C THR A 128 -30.41 -8.08 16.71
N MET A 129 -29.30 -8.49 16.13
CA MET A 129 -28.00 -8.52 16.79
C MET A 129 -27.10 -7.45 16.16
N GLN A 130 -26.54 -6.59 16.99
CA GLN A 130 -25.55 -5.58 16.59
C GLN A 130 -24.25 -5.87 17.31
N VAL A 131 -23.14 -5.79 16.60
CA VAL A 131 -21.79 -5.95 17.14
C VAL A 131 -20.95 -4.78 16.65
N ASP A 132 -20.37 -4.04 17.60
CA ASP A 132 -19.47 -2.94 17.33
C ASP A 132 -18.07 -3.29 17.83
N TYR A 133 -17.06 -2.95 17.02
CA TYR A 133 -15.66 -3.11 17.38
C TYR A 133 -14.85 -1.90 16.85
N SER A 134 -13.72 -1.62 17.50
CA SER A 134 -12.84 -0.51 17.09
C SER A 134 -11.40 -0.97 16.93
N PHE A 135 -10.72 -0.36 15.98
CA PHE A 135 -9.29 -0.55 15.77
C PHE A 135 -8.62 0.76 15.41
N GLY A 136 -7.36 0.92 15.79
CA GLY A 136 -6.52 2.05 15.43
C GLY A 136 -5.59 1.72 14.27
N LEU A 137 -5.37 2.68 13.38
CA LEU A 137 -4.42 2.60 12.28
C LEU A 137 -3.38 3.70 12.42
N GLY A 138 -2.10 3.34 12.45
CA GLY A 138 -0.97 4.27 12.44
C GLY A 138 -0.10 4.09 11.21
N LEU A 139 0.40 5.20 10.65
CA LEU A 139 1.39 5.22 9.59
C LEU A 139 2.67 5.91 10.06
N LYS A 140 3.81 5.26 9.87
CA LYS A 140 5.11 5.78 10.28
C LYS A 140 5.41 7.13 9.62
N GLY A 141 5.64 8.15 10.44
CA GLY A 141 5.97 9.50 9.98
C GLY A 141 4.80 10.36 9.53
N TYR A 142 3.56 9.87 9.71
CA TYR A 142 2.33 10.61 9.40
C TYR A 142 1.42 10.67 10.62
N THR A 143 0.64 11.74 10.71
CA THR A 143 -0.46 11.88 11.67
C THR A 143 -1.78 11.98 10.92
N TRP A 144 -2.86 11.59 11.58
CA TRP A 144 -4.20 11.72 11.06
C TRP A 144 -4.72 13.13 11.28
N ASP A 145 -5.29 13.73 10.24
CA ASP A 145 -5.99 15.02 10.33
C ASP A 145 -7.44 14.78 10.77
N GLU A 146 -7.71 14.97 12.05
CA GLU A 146 -9.06 14.80 12.60
C GLU A 146 -10.06 15.85 12.08
N VAL A 147 -9.59 17.01 11.64
CA VAL A 147 -10.47 18.08 11.16
C VAL A 147 -11.10 17.72 9.82
N ASN A 148 -10.29 17.22 8.90
CA ASN A 148 -10.74 16.85 7.55
C ASN A 148 -11.18 15.40 7.45
N GLY A 149 -10.54 14.49 8.18
CA GLY A 149 -10.80 13.05 8.14
C GLY A 149 -11.81 12.54 9.16
N GLY A 150 -12.09 13.32 10.21
CA GLY A 150 -12.97 12.93 11.31
C GLY A 150 -12.33 12.00 12.32
N LYS A 151 -12.95 11.85 13.49
CA LYS A 151 -12.49 10.98 14.60
C LYS A 151 -12.79 9.51 14.38
N SER A 152 -13.88 9.20 13.65
CA SER A 152 -14.25 7.84 13.26
C SER A 152 -14.34 7.79 11.74
N PRO A 153 -13.19 7.68 11.05
CA PRO A 153 -13.14 7.81 9.61
C PRO A 153 -13.73 6.60 8.88
N SER A 154 -14.41 6.86 7.77
CA SER A 154 -14.79 5.81 6.82
C SER A 154 -13.55 5.28 6.06
N ASN A 155 -13.67 4.10 5.45
CA ASN A 155 -12.61 3.56 4.59
C ASN A 155 -12.21 4.52 3.47
N ALA A 156 -13.15 5.30 2.92
CA ALA A 156 -12.88 6.30 1.92
C ALA A 156 -12.04 7.46 2.48
N ALA A 157 -12.36 7.92 3.69
CA ALA A 157 -11.59 8.97 4.37
C ALA A 157 -10.16 8.51 4.67
N ILE A 158 -9.99 7.26 5.15
CA ILE A 158 -8.67 6.65 5.40
C ILE A 158 -7.86 6.54 4.09
N GLY A 159 -8.50 6.19 2.98
CA GLY A 159 -7.89 6.12 1.64
C GLY A 159 -7.49 7.50 1.08
N THR A 160 -8.09 8.58 1.57
CA THR A 160 -7.79 9.94 1.12
C THR A 160 -6.42 10.38 1.66
N GLY A 161 -5.45 10.50 0.77
CA GLY A 161 -4.05 10.76 1.16
C GLY A 161 -3.83 12.14 1.79
N SER A 162 -4.68 13.14 1.50
CA SER A 162 -4.62 14.48 2.10
C SER A 162 -5.02 14.52 3.58
N ASN A 163 -5.68 13.47 4.09
CA ASN A 163 -6.05 13.36 5.50
C ASN A 163 -4.90 12.83 6.39
N TRP A 164 -3.72 12.64 5.79
CA TRP A 164 -2.52 12.18 6.45
C TRP A 164 -1.42 13.23 6.33
N ASP A 165 -1.10 13.91 7.39
CA ASP A 165 -0.06 14.94 7.44
C ASP A 165 1.30 14.35 7.78
N LYS A 166 2.32 14.76 7.02
CA LYS A 166 3.70 14.35 7.32
C LYS A 166 4.23 15.12 8.55
N VAL A 167 4.52 14.41 9.63
CA VAL A 167 5.12 14.97 10.86
C VAL A 167 6.58 14.60 11.01
N ALA A 168 7.09 13.64 10.25
CA ALA A 168 8.50 13.30 10.26
C ALA A 168 9.35 14.49 9.79
N SER A 169 10.44 14.76 10.48
CA SER A 169 11.39 15.84 10.13
C SER A 169 12.04 15.62 8.77
N ASP A 170 12.33 14.36 8.42
CA ASP A 170 12.87 13.96 7.12
C ASP A 170 11.95 12.93 6.46
N ILE A 171 11.91 12.94 5.13
CA ILE A 171 11.18 11.96 4.31
C ILE A 171 11.68 10.53 4.52
N LYS A 172 12.96 10.35 4.85
CA LYS A 172 13.59 9.06 5.14
C LYS A 172 13.05 8.38 6.40
N HIS A 173 12.30 9.10 7.23
CA HIS A 173 11.65 8.58 8.44
C HIS A 173 10.17 8.27 8.25
N THR A 174 9.69 8.30 7.00
CA THR A 174 8.29 7.98 6.66
C THR A 174 8.09 6.50 6.41
N ALA A 175 6.84 6.12 6.14
CA ALA A 175 6.42 4.73 5.93
C ALA A 175 7.07 4.04 4.71
N GLY A 176 7.50 4.80 3.70
CA GLY A 176 8.14 4.20 2.52
C GLY A 176 8.09 5.09 1.29
N VAL A 177 8.30 4.47 0.14
CA VAL A 177 8.35 5.10 -1.19
C VAL A 177 7.27 4.52 -2.10
N VAL A 178 6.94 5.23 -3.16
CA VAL A 178 5.99 4.79 -4.18
C VAL A 178 6.57 4.95 -5.58
N LEU A 179 6.41 3.91 -6.39
CA LEU A 179 6.53 3.98 -7.85
C LEU A 179 5.13 3.97 -8.46
N ILE A 180 4.86 4.86 -9.38
CA ILE A 180 3.62 4.92 -10.15
C ILE A 180 3.98 4.75 -11.62
N GLY A 181 3.42 3.74 -12.27
CA GLY A 181 3.62 3.44 -13.68
C GLY A 181 2.30 3.42 -14.46
N ASP A 182 2.40 3.46 -15.78
CA ASP A 182 1.28 3.26 -16.71
C ASP A 182 0.96 1.76 -16.78
N ALA A 183 -0.28 1.39 -16.53
CA ALA A 183 -0.73 0.01 -16.59
C ALA A 183 -0.71 -0.59 -18.01
N ALA A 184 -0.75 0.27 -19.05
CA ALA A 184 -0.77 -0.16 -20.44
C ALA A 184 0.63 -0.36 -21.07
N LYS A 185 1.71 0.01 -20.36
CA LYS A 185 3.10 -0.06 -20.86
C LYS A 185 3.93 -1.11 -20.18
#